data_3a6e8e30eed3b3935f67d3e250bc82c8
#
_entry.id   3a6e8e30eed3b3935f67d3e250bc82c8
#
_cell.length_a   1.000
_cell.length_b   1.000
_cell.length_c   1.000
_cell.angle_alpha   90.00
_cell.angle_beta   90.00
_cell.angle_gamma   90.00
#
_symmetry.space_group_name_H-M   'P 1'
#
loop_
_entity.id
_entity.type
_entity.pdbx_description
1 polymer ?
#
loop_
_entity_poly.entity_id
_entity_poly.type
_entity_poly.pdbx_seq_one_letter_code
_entity_poly.pdbx_strand_id
1 'polypeptide(L)'
;MKMKYVLPALAAAVVITLAAAVPPAFAAPSSALKALDPDKDGTVDRFEANAAASKLFDQLDRDKDGTLDRRELRGRVTAKEFAAVDPDKDGTLDKNEYLAAVAQRFKAADPDGDGTVDAKELKSSAGRSLLRLMVK
;
A
#
# COMPACT_ATOMS: atom_id res chain seq x y z
N MET A 1 74.29 16.97 8.18
CA MET A 1 73.44 15.88 7.60
C MET A 1 72.05 16.00 8.08
N LYS A 2 71.18 16.45 7.24
CA LYS A 2 69.79 16.65 7.58
C LYS A 2 68.96 15.71 6.76
N MET A 3 68.42 14.74 7.41
CA MET A 3 67.42 13.89 6.80
C MET A 3 66.04 14.54 6.91
N LYS A 4 65.53 14.97 5.82
CA LYS A 4 64.19 15.51 5.75
C LYS A 4 63.25 14.41 5.30
N TYR A 5 62.58 13.89 6.22
CA TYR A 5 61.49 12.97 5.91
C TYR A 5 60.25 13.77 5.64
N VAL A 6 59.98 13.93 4.39
CA VAL A 6 58.69 14.41 3.99
C VAL A 6 57.77 13.21 3.97
N LEU A 7 56.97 13.11 4.98
CA LEU A 7 55.87 12.15 4.97
C LEU A 7 54.83 12.68 4.00
N PRO A 8 54.49 11.93 2.95
CA PRO A 8 53.33 12.27 2.21
C PRO A 8 52.12 11.97 3.08
N ALA A 9 51.37 12.98 3.38
CA ALA A 9 50.06 12.81 3.95
C ALA A 9 49.22 12.07 2.94
N LEU A 10 49.07 10.78 3.11
CA LEU A 10 48.09 10.00 2.43
C LEU A 10 46.72 10.39 3.02
N ALA A 11 46.16 11.39 2.45
CA ALA A 11 44.74 11.61 2.58
C ALA A 11 44.04 10.51 1.76
N ALA A 12 43.87 9.38 2.36
CA ALA A 12 42.93 8.41 1.83
C ALA A 12 41.53 8.98 2.02
N ALA A 13 41.07 9.69 1.04
CA ALA A 13 39.68 9.98 0.93
C ALA A 13 38.98 8.65 0.62
N VAL A 14 38.56 7.96 1.65
CA VAL A 14 37.63 6.86 1.51
C VAL A 14 36.30 7.49 1.13
N VAL A 15 36.10 7.64 -0.13
CA VAL A 15 34.76 7.89 -0.64
C VAL A 15 34.00 6.57 -0.47
N ILE A 16 33.37 6.43 0.67
CA ILE A 16 32.37 5.41 0.84
C ILE A 16 31.17 5.90 0.02
N THR A 17 31.16 5.54 -1.23
CA THR A 17 29.94 5.57 -2.00
C THR A 17 29.06 4.47 -1.42
N LEU A 18 28.24 4.85 -0.47
CA LEU A 18 27.14 4.02 -0.04
C LEU A 18 26.16 3.97 -1.22
N ALA A 19 26.43 3.12 -2.17
CA ALA A 19 25.43 2.73 -3.12
C ALA A 19 24.42 1.90 -2.33
N ALA A 20 23.39 2.57 -1.84
CA ALA A 20 22.22 1.90 -1.34
C ALA A 20 21.59 1.19 -2.54
N ALA A 21 22.03 -0.02 -2.80
CA ALA A 21 21.33 -0.91 -3.69
C ALA A 21 19.98 -1.19 -3.04
N VAL A 22 18.95 -0.50 -3.50
CA VAL A 22 17.58 -0.77 -3.11
C VAL A 22 17.25 -2.17 -3.63
N PRO A 23 16.94 -3.13 -2.76
CA PRO A 23 16.62 -4.48 -3.21
C PRO A 23 15.41 -4.43 -4.14
N PRO A 24 15.37 -5.21 -5.22
CA PRO A 24 14.24 -5.23 -6.16
C PRO A 24 12.89 -5.57 -5.52
N ALA A 25 12.89 -6.18 -4.33
CA ALA A 25 11.67 -6.41 -3.54
C ALA A 25 10.93 -5.13 -3.11
N PHE A 26 11.58 -3.96 -3.16
CA PHE A 26 10.94 -2.68 -2.87
C PHE A 26 10.21 -2.06 -4.08
N ALA A 27 10.33 -2.64 -5.25
CA ALA A 27 9.68 -2.11 -6.45
C ALA A 27 8.15 -2.32 -6.44
N ALA A 28 7.64 -3.37 -5.80
CA ALA A 28 6.21 -3.68 -5.79
C ALA A 28 5.35 -2.65 -5.01
N PRO A 29 5.73 -2.21 -3.78
CA PRO A 29 4.98 -1.15 -3.09
C PRO A 29 5.05 0.21 -3.79
N SER A 30 6.17 0.53 -4.41
CA SER A 30 6.32 1.78 -5.15
C SER A 30 5.49 1.80 -6.44
N SER A 31 5.31 0.66 -7.10
CA SER A 31 4.42 0.56 -8.26
C SER A 31 2.95 0.65 -7.88
N ALA A 32 2.55 0.03 -6.75
CA ALA A 32 1.20 0.15 -6.21
C ALA A 32 0.89 1.59 -5.80
N LEU A 33 1.79 2.23 -5.05
CA LEU A 33 1.65 3.64 -4.67
C LEU A 33 1.48 4.53 -5.90
N LYS A 34 2.34 4.36 -6.90
CA LYS A 34 2.26 5.13 -8.16
C LYS A 34 0.93 4.99 -8.90
N ALA A 35 0.29 3.84 -8.79
CA ALA A 35 -1.02 3.60 -9.39
C ALA A 35 -2.19 4.19 -8.56
N LEU A 36 -1.97 4.38 -7.26
CA LEU A 36 -2.96 4.86 -6.30
C LEU A 36 -2.83 6.35 -5.97
N ASP A 37 -1.74 6.98 -6.38
CA ASP A 37 -1.35 8.36 -6.08
C ASP A 37 -1.33 9.16 -7.41
N PRO A 38 -2.48 9.61 -7.91
CA PRO A 38 -2.57 10.36 -9.15
C PRO A 38 -2.05 11.79 -9.05
N ASP A 39 -2.07 12.38 -7.88
CA ASP A 39 -1.56 13.74 -7.63
C ASP A 39 -0.06 13.76 -7.31
N LYS A 40 0.54 12.59 -7.11
CA LYS A 40 1.98 12.39 -6.91
C LYS A 40 2.55 13.08 -5.67
N ASP A 41 1.77 13.13 -4.62
CA ASP A 41 2.21 13.67 -3.32
C ASP A 41 2.99 12.65 -2.47
N GLY A 42 3.08 11.40 -2.92
CA GLY A 42 3.81 10.32 -2.27
C GLY A 42 3.00 9.56 -1.23
N THR A 43 1.72 9.83 -1.12
CA THR A 43 0.81 9.19 -0.17
C THR A 43 -0.48 8.75 -0.87
N VAL A 44 -1.30 8.01 -0.17
CA VAL A 44 -2.66 7.65 -0.60
C VAL A 44 -3.63 8.22 0.42
N ASP A 45 -4.46 9.13 0.01
CA ASP A 45 -5.52 9.67 0.84
C ASP A 45 -6.82 8.83 0.74
N ARG A 46 -7.82 9.20 1.50
CA ARG A 46 -9.11 8.51 1.50
C ARG A 46 -9.87 8.59 0.17
N PHE A 47 -9.74 9.70 -0.54
CA PHE A 47 -10.41 9.86 -1.83
C PHE A 47 -9.79 8.94 -2.87
N GLU A 48 -8.46 8.88 -2.88
CA GLU A 48 -7.71 8.01 -3.76
C GLU A 48 -7.96 6.53 -3.45
N ALA A 49 -7.97 6.18 -2.16
CA ALA A 49 -8.29 4.83 -1.72
C ALA A 49 -9.72 4.42 -2.13
N ASN A 50 -10.70 5.29 -1.92
CA ASN A 50 -12.09 5.03 -2.32
C ASN A 50 -12.26 4.96 -3.83
N ALA A 51 -11.58 5.82 -4.59
CA ALA A 51 -11.62 5.81 -6.04
C ALA A 51 -11.04 4.51 -6.61
N ALA A 52 -9.88 4.09 -6.10
CA ALA A 52 -9.24 2.84 -6.49
C ALA A 52 -10.08 1.61 -6.11
N ALA A 53 -10.62 1.60 -4.90
CA ALA A 53 -11.49 0.53 -4.41
C ALA A 53 -12.80 0.44 -5.21
N SER A 54 -13.40 1.56 -5.55
CA SER A 54 -14.60 1.63 -6.37
C SER A 54 -14.37 1.05 -7.76
N LYS A 55 -13.25 1.40 -8.37
CA LYS A 55 -12.83 0.85 -9.66
C LYS A 55 -12.58 -0.66 -9.59
N LEU A 56 -11.94 -1.12 -8.51
CA LEU A 56 -11.71 -2.55 -8.32
C LEU A 56 -13.01 -3.29 -8.09
N PHE A 57 -13.95 -2.73 -7.32
CA PHE A 57 -15.29 -3.28 -7.13
C PHE A 57 -15.96 -3.59 -8.47
N ASP A 58 -15.99 -2.60 -9.37
CA ASP A 58 -16.60 -2.76 -10.70
C ASP A 58 -15.89 -3.82 -11.56
N GLN A 59 -14.62 -4.09 -11.32
CA GLN A 59 -13.84 -5.13 -12.00
C GLN A 59 -14.06 -6.54 -11.40
N LEU A 60 -14.37 -6.59 -10.12
CA LEU A 60 -14.62 -7.85 -9.40
C LEU A 60 -16.07 -8.32 -9.60
N ASP A 61 -16.99 -7.40 -9.70
CA ASP A 61 -18.40 -7.63 -10.01
C ASP A 61 -18.54 -8.14 -11.46
N ARG A 62 -18.36 -9.44 -11.64
CA ARG A 62 -18.33 -10.08 -12.96
C ARG A 62 -19.68 -10.27 -13.57
N ASP A 63 -20.66 -10.56 -12.74
CA ASP A 63 -22.05 -10.78 -13.16
C ASP A 63 -22.86 -9.48 -13.24
N LYS A 64 -22.27 -8.37 -12.76
CA LYS A 64 -22.84 -7.03 -12.81
C LYS A 64 -24.18 -6.89 -12.09
N ASP A 65 -24.29 -7.60 -10.97
CA ASP A 65 -25.44 -7.51 -10.10
C ASP A 65 -25.36 -6.36 -9.07
N GLY A 66 -24.22 -5.64 -9.02
CA GLY A 66 -23.98 -4.51 -8.13
C GLY A 66 -23.49 -4.92 -6.74
N THR A 67 -23.18 -6.19 -6.54
CA THR A 67 -22.69 -6.74 -5.28
C THR A 67 -21.48 -7.65 -5.51
N LEU A 68 -20.72 -7.93 -4.45
CA LEU A 68 -19.61 -8.87 -4.49
C LEU A 68 -19.89 -10.04 -3.56
N ASP A 69 -19.90 -11.23 -4.11
CA ASP A 69 -20.01 -12.45 -3.35
C ASP A 69 -18.62 -12.94 -2.88
N ARG A 70 -18.60 -14.01 -2.07
CA ARG A 70 -17.34 -14.58 -1.57
C ARG A 70 -16.42 -15.12 -2.67
N ARG A 71 -16.98 -15.49 -3.82
CA ARG A 71 -16.18 -16.01 -4.95
C ARG A 71 -15.46 -14.87 -5.66
N GLU A 72 -16.15 -13.74 -5.84
CA GLU A 72 -15.59 -12.53 -6.44
C GLU A 72 -14.54 -11.88 -5.55
N LEU A 73 -14.72 -11.98 -4.22
CA LEU A 73 -13.78 -11.48 -3.20
C LEU A 73 -12.68 -12.48 -2.80
N ARG A 74 -12.57 -13.57 -3.49
CA ARG A 74 -11.65 -14.67 -3.15
C ARG A 74 -10.23 -14.19 -2.92
N GLY A 75 -9.68 -14.49 -1.71
CA GLY A 75 -8.32 -14.12 -1.33
C GLY A 75 -8.12 -12.66 -0.95
N ARG A 76 -9.17 -11.83 -0.98
CA ARG A 76 -9.09 -10.40 -0.63
C ARG A 76 -9.60 -10.11 0.76
N VAL A 77 -10.60 -10.82 1.21
CA VAL A 77 -11.16 -10.76 2.56
C VAL A 77 -11.27 -12.14 3.15
N THR A 78 -11.11 -12.25 4.46
CA THR A 78 -11.36 -13.49 5.20
C THR A 78 -12.87 -13.64 5.46
N ALA A 79 -13.29 -14.86 5.79
CA ALA A 79 -14.69 -15.11 6.15
C ALA A 79 -15.16 -14.28 7.36
N LYS A 80 -14.24 -14.05 8.32
CA LYS A 80 -14.49 -13.21 9.49
C LYS A 80 -14.67 -11.74 9.12
N GLU A 81 -13.81 -11.23 8.25
CA GLU A 81 -13.90 -9.84 7.76
C GLU A 81 -15.16 -9.65 6.93
N PHE A 82 -15.48 -10.60 6.08
CA PHE A 82 -16.70 -10.57 5.28
C PHE A 82 -17.94 -10.43 6.19
N ALA A 83 -18.06 -11.29 7.20
CA ALA A 83 -19.16 -11.25 8.15
C ALA A 83 -19.22 -9.93 8.96
N ALA A 84 -18.06 -9.30 9.20
CA ALA A 84 -18.01 -8.02 9.92
C ALA A 84 -18.49 -6.83 9.10
N VAL A 85 -18.40 -6.93 7.76
CA VAL A 85 -18.79 -5.83 6.84
C VAL A 85 -20.06 -6.14 6.06
N ASP A 86 -20.72 -7.24 6.35
CA ASP A 86 -22.03 -7.66 5.84
C ASP A 86 -23.06 -7.61 6.98
N PRO A 87 -23.56 -6.41 7.35
CA PRO A 87 -24.44 -6.24 8.50
C PRO A 87 -25.85 -6.80 8.26
N ASP A 88 -26.33 -6.83 7.04
CA ASP A 88 -27.62 -7.38 6.67
C ASP A 88 -27.59 -8.91 6.44
N LYS A 89 -26.37 -9.49 6.40
CA LYS A 89 -26.14 -10.93 6.27
C LYS A 89 -26.79 -11.55 5.02
N ASP A 90 -26.79 -10.80 3.94
CA ASP A 90 -27.31 -11.29 2.66
C ASP A 90 -26.30 -12.16 1.88
N GLY A 91 -25.07 -12.25 2.38
CA GLY A 91 -23.99 -13.06 1.80
C GLY A 91 -23.27 -12.38 0.65
N THR A 92 -23.52 -11.10 0.44
CA THR A 92 -22.86 -10.25 -0.55
C THR A 92 -22.43 -8.92 0.07
N LEU A 93 -21.53 -8.21 -0.58
CA LEU A 93 -21.17 -6.85 -0.22
C LEU A 93 -21.63 -5.91 -1.33
N ASP A 94 -22.46 -4.97 -1.00
CA ASP A 94 -22.71 -3.84 -1.89
C ASP A 94 -21.53 -2.86 -1.90
N LYS A 95 -21.56 -1.87 -2.76
CA LYS A 95 -20.47 -0.91 -2.90
C LYS A 95 -20.23 -0.13 -1.59
N ASN A 96 -21.26 0.21 -0.83
CA ASN A 96 -21.11 0.91 0.44
C ASN A 96 -20.46 0.04 1.51
N GLU A 97 -20.85 -1.22 1.61
CA GLU A 97 -20.25 -2.19 2.51
C GLU A 97 -18.80 -2.48 2.17
N TYR A 98 -18.49 -2.58 0.87
CA TYR A 98 -17.12 -2.73 0.39
C TYR A 98 -16.25 -1.52 0.74
N LEU A 99 -16.74 -0.31 0.51
CA LEU A 99 -16.03 0.91 0.88
C LEU A 99 -15.90 1.09 2.40
N ALA A 100 -16.85 0.58 3.19
CA ALA A 100 -16.73 0.53 4.64
C ALA A 100 -15.57 -0.39 5.08
N ALA A 101 -15.40 -1.53 4.41
CA ALA A 101 -14.25 -2.41 4.62
C ALA A 101 -12.93 -1.73 4.27
N VAL A 102 -12.90 -0.98 3.18
CA VAL A 102 -11.74 -0.16 2.77
C VAL A 102 -11.42 0.88 3.84
N ALA A 103 -12.41 1.57 4.35
CA ALA A 103 -12.22 2.59 5.40
C ALA A 103 -11.66 2.01 6.70
N GLN A 104 -12.11 0.82 7.10
CA GLN A 104 -11.56 0.12 8.27
C GLN A 104 -10.09 -0.25 8.08
N ARG A 105 -9.75 -0.80 6.92
CA ARG A 105 -8.37 -1.15 6.60
C ARG A 105 -7.47 0.06 6.40
N PHE A 106 -8.00 1.14 5.85
CA PHE A 106 -7.29 2.41 5.74
C PHE A 106 -6.90 2.94 7.12
N LYS A 107 -7.84 2.97 8.05
CA LYS A 107 -7.58 3.37 9.43
C LYS A 107 -6.52 2.50 10.12
N ALA A 108 -6.52 1.20 9.87
CA ALA A 108 -5.51 0.30 10.40
C ALA A 108 -4.13 0.50 9.73
N ALA A 109 -4.11 0.93 8.49
CA ALA A 109 -2.89 1.21 7.73
C ALA A 109 -2.29 2.60 8.02
N ASP A 110 -3.03 3.46 8.67
CA ASP A 110 -2.65 4.83 9.06
C ASP A 110 -2.51 4.92 10.60
N PRO A 111 -1.43 4.38 11.19
CA PRO A 111 -1.28 4.35 12.65
C PRO A 111 -0.95 5.71 13.26
N ASP A 112 -0.39 6.64 12.51
CA ASP A 112 -0.10 7.99 12.97
C ASP A 112 -1.32 8.94 12.87
N GLY A 113 -2.37 8.51 12.16
CA GLY A 113 -3.63 9.24 12.08
C GLY A 113 -3.56 10.54 11.28
N ASP A 114 -2.60 10.66 10.36
CA ASP A 114 -2.43 11.86 9.53
C ASP A 114 -3.45 11.96 8.37
N GLY A 115 -4.24 10.89 8.16
CA GLY A 115 -5.26 10.84 7.11
C GLY A 115 -4.75 10.35 5.77
N THR A 116 -3.49 9.94 5.70
CA THR A 116 -2.85 9.39 4.50
C THR A 116 -2.11 8.10 4.81
N VAL A 117 -1.80 7.33 3.79
CA VAL A 117 -0.98 6.11 3.90
C VAL A 117 0.22 6.27 2.99
N ASP A 118 1.39 6.33 3.58
CA ASP A 118 2.66 6.48 2.86
C ASP A 118 3.23 5.14 2.38
N ALA A 119 4.34 5.21 1.64
CA ALA A 119 5.00 4.02 1.11
C ALA A 119 5.46 3.04 2.20
N LYS A 120 5.82 3.53 3.38
CA LYS A 120 6.24 2.71 4.52
C LYS A 120 5.05 2.00 5.14
N GLU A 121 3.95 2.71 5.32
CA GLU A 121 2.71 2.19 5.85
C GLU A 121 2.07 1.15 4.93
N LEU A 122 2.14 1.36 3.61
CA LEU A 122 1.70 0.38 2.61
C LEU A 122 2.48 -0.94 2.66
N LYS A 123 3.71 -0.93 3.14
CA LYS A 123 4.52 -2.13 3.34
C LYS A 123 4.15 -2.92 4.59
N SER A 124 3.46 -2.30 5.52
CA SER A 124 3.00 -2.96 6.74
C SER A 124 1.98 -4.07 6.43
N SER A 125 1.71 -4.92 7.39
CA SER A 125 0.66 -5.95 7.26
C SER A 125 -0.71 -5.32 6.98
N ALA A 126 -1.03 -4.23 7.69
CA ALA A 126 -2.27 -3.49 7.49
C ALA A 126 -2.33 -2.82 6.10
N GLY A 127 -1.22 -2.21 5.65
CA GLY A 127 -1.12 -1.61 4.34
C GLY A 127 -1.31 -2.61 3.21
N ARG A 128 -0.70 -3.78 3.31
CA ARG A 128 -0.91 -4.88 2.34
C ARG A 128 -2.34 -5.41 2.34
N SER A 129 -2.97 -5.45 3.50
CA SER A 129 -4.38 -5.82 3.61
C SER A 129 -5.29 -4.80 2.91
N LEU A 130 -4.98 -3.51 3.07
CA LEU A 130 -5.66 -2.42 2.36
C LEU A 130 -5.47 -2.53 0.84
N LEU A 131 -4.25 -2.77 0.36
CA LEU A 131 -3.94 -2.92 -1.06
C LEU A 131 -4.78 -4.00 -1.75
N ARG A 132 -5.12 -5.09 -1.05
CA ARG A 132 -5.97 -6.14 -1.60
C ARG A 132 -7.38 -5.69 -1.98
N LEU A 133 -7.84 -4.58 -1.42
CA LEU A 133 -9.14 -3.97 -1.73
C LEU A 133 -9.05 -2.83 -2.75
N MET A 134 -7.86 -2.45 -3.17
CA MET A 134 -7.66 -1.32 -4.08
C MET A 134 -6.98 -1.72 -5.39
N VAL A 135 -6.21 -2.82 -5.39
CA VAL A 135 -5.38 -3.23 -6.54
C VAL A 135 -5.69 -4.68 -6.93
N LYS A 136 -5.71 -4.93 -8.25
CA LYS A 136 -5.96 -6.27 -8.81
C LYS A 136 -4.70 -7.15 -8.76
#